data_d08add8e16b2dd927c0f56b86ad3312a
#
_entry.id   d08add8e16b2dd927c0f56b86ad3312a
#
_cell.length_a   1.000
_cell.length_b   1.000
_cell.length_c   1.000
_cell.angle_alpha   90.00
_cell.angle_beta   90.00
_cell.angle_gamma   90.00
#
_symmetry.space_group_name_H-M   'P 1'
#
loop_
_entity.id
_entity.type
_entity.pdbx_description
1 polymer ?
#
loop_
_entity_poly.entity_id
_entity_poly.type
_entity_poly.pdbx_seq_one_letter_code
_entity_poly.pdbx_strand_id
1 'polypeptide(L)'
;RRVPSGIRLETSVVLPYCQGMIDAGMAEEVEEELRLALGRDWQPPLLRLYAQIQLNDAARQLLSAEDWLGPHRDDADLLHILATLALRAGHRDKARAYVQRSLELQPTAEACKIVGDLLFERGDYVAASTAYRQGMRLAAGETADQADIEHALLILNPPPAAEPATPNPL
;
A
#
# COMPACT_ATOMS: atom_id res chain seq x y z
N ARG A 1 25.26 -14.10 -10.49
CA ARG A 1 26.32 -13.76 -9.51
C ARG A 1 25.62 -13.28 -8.25
N ARG A 2 25.60 -14.11 -7.20
CA ARG A 2 25.06 -13.71 -5.89
C ARG A 2 25.85 -12.51 -5.36
N VAL A 3 25.15 -11.54 -4.80
CA VAL A 3 25.78 -10.44 -4.04
C VAL A 3 26.51 -11.09 -2.86
N PRO A 4 27.80 -10.77 -2.61
CA PRO A 4 28.55 -11.35 -1.50
C PRO A 4 27.87 -11.00 -0.17
N SER A 5 27.63 -11.98 0.68
CA SER A 5 26.92 -11.91 1.97
C SER A 5 27.64 -11.11 3.07
N GLY A 6 28.57 -10.23 2.73
CA GLY A 6 29.37 -9.44 3.67
C GLY A 6 29.39 -7.93 3.44
N ILE A 7 28.76 -7.44 2.37
CA ILE A 7 28.66 -5.99 2.14
C ILE A 7 27.42 -5.54 2.91
N ARG A 8 27.59 -4.61 3.88
CA ARG A 8 26.51 -3.73 4.32
C ARG A 8 26.03 -3.05 3.03
N LEU A 9 24.89 -3.54 2.52
CA LEU A 9 24.34 -3.03 1.28
C LEU A 9 23.84 -1.63 1.55
N GLU A 10 24.70 -0.64 1.35
CA GLU A 10 24.26 0.76 1.34
C GLU A 10 23.12 0.86 0.31
N THR A 11 22.01 1.43 0.70
CA THR A 11 20.81 1.62 -0.13
C THR A 11 21.17 2.24 -1.49
N SER A 12 22.19 3.09 -1.51
CA SER A 12 22.75 3.70 -2.71
C SER A 12 23.28 2.71 -3.77
N VAL A 13 23.69 1.51 -3.34
CA VAL A 13 24.20 0.45 -4.22
C VAL A 13 23.11 -0.57 -4.55
N VAL A 14 22.29 -0.91 -3.56
CA VAL A 14 21.22 -1.93 -3.70
C VAL A 14 20.14 -1.46 -4.66
N LEU A 15 19.69 -0.21 -4.56
CA LEU A 15 18.61 0.29 -5.39
C LEU A 15 18.91 0.21 -6.90
N PRO A 16 20.04 0.75 -7.42
CA PRO A 16 20.36 0.65 -8.84
C PRO A 16 20.57 -0.80 -9.30
N TYR A 17 21.16 -1.64 -8.45
CA TYR A 17 21.39 -3.06 -8.76
C TYR A 17 20.06 -3.80 -8.92
N CYS A 18 19.16 -3.70 -7.94
CA CYS A 18 17.85 -4.34 -7.98
C CYS A 18 17.00 -3.81 -9.14
N GLN A 19 17.05 -2.49 -9.41
CA GLN A 19 16.35 -1.91 -10.56
C GLN A 19 16.85 -2.51 -11.88
N GLY A 20 18.16 -2.61 -12.07
CA GLY A 20 18.73 -3.25 -13.25
C GLY A 20 18.35 -4.72 -13.42
N MET A 21 18.21 -5.46 -12.32
CA MET A 21 17.73 -6.85 -12.37
C MET A 21 16.24 -6.94 -12.72
N ILE A 22 15.41 -6.05 -12.18
CA ILE A 22 13.97 -5.97 -12.53
C ILE A 22 13.83 -5.69 -14.03
N ASP A 23 14.59 -4.74 -14.56
CA ASP A 23 14.58 -4.37 -15.98
C ASP A 23 15.07 -5.54 -16.87
N ALA A 24 15.92 -6.41 -16.32
CA ALA A 24 16.38 -7.65 -16.99
C ALA A 24 15.40 -8.83 -16.86
N GLY A 25 14.23 -8.64 -16.23
CA GLY A 25 13.21 -9.69 -16.05
C GLY A 25 13.48 -10.67 -14.91
N MET A 26 14.38 -10.34 -13.98
CA MET A 26 14.77 -11.18 -12.84
C MET A 26 14.00 -10.80 -11.57
N ALA A 27 12.68 -10.61 -11.69
CA ALA A 27 11.83 -10.11 -10.62
C ALA A 27 11.75 -11.04 -9.39
N GLU A 28 11.74 -12.36 -9.62
CA GLU A 28 11.66 -13.37 -8.54
C GLU A 28 12.92 -13.37 -7.67
N GLU A 29 14.11 -13.29 -8.29
CA GLU A 29 15.39 -13.24 -7.58
C GLU A 29 15.54 -11.95 -6.79
N VAL A 30 15.09 -10.83 -7.36
CA VAL A 30 15.12 -9.52 -6.69
C VAL A 30 14.16 -9.50 -5.50
N GLU A 31 12.98 -10.11 -5.63
CA GLU A 31 12.02 -10.21 -4.52
C GLU A 31 12.65 -10.88 -3.31
N GLU A 32 13.29 -12.03 -3.50
CA GLU A 32 13.95 -12.77 -2.42
C GLU A 32 15.04 -11.94 -1.74
N GLU A 33 15.90 -11.30 -2.53
CA GLU A 33 17.00 -10.46 -2.01
C GLU A 33 16.46 -9.25 -1.22
N LEU A 34 15.44 -8.57 -1.72
CA LEU A 34 14.80 -7.43 -1.02
C LEU A 34 14.11 -7.87 0.26
N ARG A 35 13.41 -9.00 0.24
CA ARG A 35 12.75 -9.56 1.41
C ARG A 35 13.75 -9.89 2.52
N LEU A 36 14.89 -10.48 2.16
CA LEU A 36 15.98 -10.76 3.10
C LEU A 36 16.62 -9.45 3.61
N ALA A 37 16.80 -8.46 2.76
CA ALA A 37 17.38 -7.16 3.14
C ALA A 37 16.45 -6.42 4.11
N LEU A 38 15.15 -6.32 3.82
CA LEU A 38 14.14 -5.69 4.67
C LEU A 38 13.98 -6.40 6.02
N GLY A 39 14.13 -7.73 6.07
CA GLY A 39 14.11 -8.49 7.32
C GLY A 39 15.32 -8.25 8.22
N ARG A 40 16.43 -7.73 7.68
CA ARG A 40 17.65 -7.39 8.45
C ARG A 40 17.69 -5.92 8.85
N ASP A 41 17.27 -5.05 7.94
CA ASP A 41 17.31 -3.60 8.10
C ASP A 41 16.12 -2.98 7.38
N TRP A 42 15.18 -2.45 8.17
CA TRP A 42 13.94 -1.87 7.67
C TRP A 42 14.20 -0.50 7.06
N GLN A 43 14.17 -0.42 5.74
CA GLN A 43 14.47 0.80 4.99
C GLN A 43 13.34 1.16 4.03
N PRO A 44 12.69 2.35 4.18
CA PRO A 44 11.59 2.78 3.30
C PRO A 44 11.93 2.77 1.80
N PRO A 45 13.15 3.12 1.34
CA PRO A 45 13.49 3.02 -0.08
C PRO A 45 13.44 1.59 -0.63
N LEU A 46 13.88 0.60 0.15
CA LEU A 46 13.82 -0.82 -0.25
C LEU A 46 12.39 -1.32 -0.29
N LEU A 47 11.57 -0.87 0.67
CA LEU A 47 10.16 -1.21 0.71
C LEU A 47 9.40 -0.67 -0.51
N ARG A 48 9.69 0.57 -0.94
CA ARG A 48 9.11 1.14 -2.16
C ARG A 48 9.55 0.40 -3.42
N LEU A 49 10.80 -0.05 -3.47
CA LEU A 49 11.30 -0.87 -4.58
C LEU A 49 10.59 -2.23 -4.61
N TYR A 50 10.38 -2.86 -3.44
CA TYR A 50 9.63 -4.10 -3.33
C TYR A 50 8.21 -3.97 -3.92
N ALA A 51 7.56 -2.83 -3.70
CA ALA A 51 6.24 -2.55 -4.27
C ALA A 51 6.24 -2.44 -5.82
N GLN A 52 7.37 -2.09 -6.43
CA GLN A 52 7.50 -1.97 -7.89
C GLN A 52 7.66 -3.32 -8.58
N ILE A 53 8.14 -4.34 -7.86
CA ILE A 53 8.30 -5.68 -8.41
C ILE A 53 6.92 -6.24 -8.75
N GLN A 54 6.82 -6.83 -9.94
CA GLN A 54 5.62 -7.53 -10.40
C GLN A 54 5.95 -9.01 -10.56
N LEU A 55 5.55 -9.80 -9.57
CA LEU A 55 5.66 -11.25 -9.64
C LEU A 55 4.48 -11.84 -10.43
N ASN A 56 4.68 -13.01 -11.01
CA ASN A 56 3.61 -13.77 -11.64
C ASN A 56 2.53 -14.19 -10.62
N ASP A 57 2.94 -14.45 -9.37
CA ASP A 57 2.05 -14.74 -8.24
C ASP A 57 1.97 -13.54 -7.29
N ALA A 58 1.06 -12.61 -7.59
CA ALA A 58 0.83 -11.43 -6.77
C ALA A 58 0.29 -11.78 -5.37
N ALA A 59 -0.44 -12.88 -5.23
CA ALA A 59 -0.97 -13.32 -3.93
C ALA A 59 0.17 -13.80 -3.00
N ARG A 60 1.16 -14.51 -3.55
CA ARG A 60 2.37 -14.89 -2.80
C ARG A 60 3.16 -13.66 -2.35
N GLN A 61 3.32 -12.67 -3.23
CA GLN A 61 4.02 -11.42 -2.89
C GLN A 61 3.32 -10.69 -1.75
N LEU A 62 1.98 -10.61 -1.79
CA LEU A 62 1.18 -10.02 -0.72
C LEU A 62 1.39 -10.75 0.61
N LEU A 63 1.29 -12.09 0.62
CA LEU A 63 1.48 -12.89 1.83
C LEU A 63 2.86 -12.67 2.45
N SER A 64 3.92 -12.66 1.63
CA SER A 64 5.29 -12.39 2.10
C SER A 64 5.43 -10.99 2.71
N ALA A 65 4.74 -9.99 2.17
CA ALA A 65 4.75 -8.63 2.71
C ALA A 65 3.89 -8.49 3.99
N GLU A 66 2.82 -9.26 4.11
CA GLU A 66 1.97 -9.29 5.32
C GLU A 66 2.74 -9.79 6.55
N ASP A 67 3.78 -10.60 6.41
CA ASP A 67 4.64 -11.05 7.52
C ASP A 67 5.32 -9.87 8.22
N TRP A 68 5.53 -8.74 7.54
CA TRP A 68 6.12 -7.54 8.14
C TRP A 68 5.16 -6.74 9.03
N LEU A 69 3.84 -7.02 8.99
CA LEU A 69 2.88 -6.33 9.85
C LEU A 69 3.12 -6.56 11.33
N GLY A 70 3.67 -7.71 11.72
CA GLY A 70 3.95 -7.98 13.12
C GLY A 70 4.82 -6.90 13.76
N PRO A 71 6.04 -6.66 13.29
CA PRO A 71 6.93 -5.62 13.81
C PRO A 71 6.60 -4.19 13.34
N HIS A 72 5.88 -4.00 12.20
CA HIS A 72 5.70 -2.71 11.54
C HIS A 72 4.23 -2.34 11.29
N ARG A 73 3.32 -2.76 12.18
CA ARG A 73 1.86 -2.59 12.01
C ARG A 73 1.39 -1.13 11.88
N ASP A 74 2.16 -0.17 12.39
CA ASP A 74 1.86 1.26 12.38
C ASP A 74 2.78 2.04 11.42
N ASP A 75 3.33 1.36 10.41
CA ASP A 75 4.10 1.97 9.32
C ASP A 75 3.16 2.29 8.14
N ALA A 76 2.95 3.59 7.90
CA ALA A 76 2.04 4.05 6.85
C ALA A 76 2.53 3.69 5.44
N ASP A 77 3.86 3.66 5.21
CA ASP A 77 4.48 3.26 3.95
C ASP A 77 4.23 1.76 3.68
N LEU A 78 4.37 0.90 4.71
CA LEU A 78 4.06 -0.52 4.57
C LEU A 78 2.57 -0.74 4.25
N LEU A 79 1.69 -0.06 4.97
CA LEU A 79 0.24 -0.24 4.80
C LEU A 79 -0.23 0.17 3.39
N HIS A 80 0.27 1.29 2.84
CA HIS A 80 -0.10 1.66 1.48
C HIS A 80 0.48 0.70 0.43
N ILE A 81 1.66 0.13 0.67
CA ILE A 81 2.26 -0.89 -0.20
C ILE A 81 1.45 -2.18 -0.14
N LEU A 82 1.03 -2.62 1.05
CA LEU A 82 0.13 -3.77 1.19
C LEU A 82 -1.21 -3.54 0.48
N ALA A 83 -1.76 -2.32 0.53
CA ALA A 83 -2.95 -1.98 -0.25
C ALA A 83 -2.72 -2.13 -1.76
N THR A 84 -1.57 -1.67 -2.26
CA THR A 84 -1.18 -1.82 -3.67
C THR A 84 -1.03 -3.30 -4.07
N LEU A 85 -0.35 -4.11 -3.26
CA LEU A 85 -0.17 -5.54 -3.50
C LEU A 85 -1.49 -6.29 -3.42
N ALA A 86 -2.38 -5.92 -2.48
CA ALA A 86 -3.71 -6.50 -2.35
C ALA A 86 -4.58 -6.22 -3.57
N LEU A 87 -4.50 -5.01 -4.17
CA LEU A 87 -5.18 -4.71 -5.43
C LEU A 87 -4.67 -5.58 -6.58
N ARG A 88 -3.35 -5.74 -6.71
CA ARG A 88 -2.75 -6.61 -7.73
C ARG A 88 -3.17 -8.07 -7.57
N ALA A 89 -3.30 -8.54 -6.32
CA ALA A 89 -3.77 -9.89 -5.99
C ALA A 89 -5.30 -10.06 -6.08
N GLY A 90 -6.06 -9.00 -6.40
CA GLY A 90 -7.52 -9.04 -6.49
C GLY A 90 -8.26 -8.98 -5.15
N HIS A 91 -7.54 -8.74 -4.05
CA HIS A 91 -8.10 -8.68 -2.69
C HIS A 91 -8.55 -7.27 -2.31
N ARG A 92 -9.65 -6.79 -2.92
CA ARG A 92 -10.16 -5.42 -2.73
C ARG A 92 -10.50 -5.08 -1.28
N ASP A 93 -11.03 -6.01 -0.52
CA ASP A 93 -11.38 -5.79 0.89
C ASP A 93 -10.14 -5.54 1.76
N LYS A 94 -9.07 -6.33 1.55
CA LYS A 94 -7.78 -6.10 2.19
C LYS A 94 -7.19 -4.74 1.78
N ALA A 95 -7.24 -4.41 0.50
CA ALA A 95 -6.73 -3.13 0.00
C ALA A 95 -7.43 -1.94 0.66
N ARG A 96 -8.77 -1.99 0.80
CA ARG A 96 -9.54 -0.96 1.52
C ARG A 96 -9.10 -0.82 2.98
N ALA A 97 -8.97 -1.94 3.70
CA ALA A 97 -8.57 -1.92 5.10
C ALA A 97 -7.15 -1.33 5.27
N TYR A 98 -6.20 -1.74 4.43
CA TYR A 98 -4.83 -1.24 4.50
C TYR A 98 -4.72 0.24 4.14
N VAL A 99 -5.35 0.70 3.06
CA VAL A 99 -5.27 2.10 2.66
C VAL A 99 -5.97 3.03 3.65
N GLN A 100 -7.08 2.60 4.24
CA GLN A 100 -7.73 3.34 5.32
C GLN A 100 -6.77 3.55 6.48
N ARG A 101 -6.17 2.45 6.96
CA ARG A 101 -5.23 2.53 8.09
C ARG A 101 -3.98 3.36 7.75
N SER A 102 -3.47 3.29 6.52
CA SER A 102 -2.37 4.14 6.06
C SER A 102 -2.72 5.63 6.16
N LEU A 103 -3.89 6.04 5.68
CA LEU A 103 -4.36 7.44 5.72
C LEU A 103 -4.65 7.93 7.13
N GLU A 104 -5.14 7.07 8.03
CA GLU A 104 -5.32 7.40 9.45
C GLU A 104 -3.99 7.71 10.15
N LEU A 105 -2.92 7.03 9.77
CA LEU A 105 -1.58 7.27 10.30
C LEU A 105 -0.91 8.48 9.66
N GLN A 106 -0.91 8.53 8.35
CA GLN A 106 -0.29 9.59 7.57
C GLN A 106 -0.90 9.70 6.18
N PRO A 107 -1.60 10.79 5.86
CA PRO A 107 -2.05 11.07 4.51
C PRO A 107 -0.88 11.20 3.53
N THR A 108 -0.90 10.40 2.46
CA THR A 108 0.08 10.46 1.36
C THR A 108 -0.64 10.55 0.02
N ALA A 109 0.05 11.09 -0.99
CA ALA A 109 -0.48 11.20 -2.35
C ALA A 109 -0.82 9.82 -2.93
N GLU A 110 0.03 8.84 -2.68
CA GLU A 110 -0.12 7.46 -3.15
C GLU A 110 -1.33 6.77 -2.50
N ALA A 111 -1.52 6.94 -1.19
CA ALA A 111 -2.69 6.38 -0.49
C ALA A 111 -3.99 7.03 -0.96
N CYS A 112 -4.02 8.36 -1.15
CA CYS A 112 -5.16 9.06 -1.72
C CYS A 112 -5.50 8.58 -3.13
N LYS A 113 -4.47 8.30 -3.95
CA LYS A 113 -4.67 7.72 -5.28
C LYS A 113 -5.36 6.35 -5.20
N ILE A 114 -4.93 5.46 -4.30
CA ILE A 114 -5.55 4.14 -4.12
C ILE A 114 -7.03 4.28 -3.75
N VAL A 115 -7.37 5.19 -2.84
CA VAL A 115 -8.77 5.48 -2.48
C VAL A 115 -9.55 5.95 -3.70
N GLY A 116 -8.97 6.87 -4.47
CA GLY A 116 -9.56 7.37 -5.72
C GLY A 116 -9.83 6.25 -6.72
N ASP A 117 -8.86 5.35 -6.95
CA ASP A 117 -8.99 4.21 -7.87
C ASP A 117 -10.14 3.27 -7.42
N LEU A 118 -10.19 2.92 -6.13
CA LEU A 118 -11.22 2.05 -5.57
C LEU A 118 -12.64 2.65 -5.67
N LEU A 119 -12.77 3.95 -5.40
CA LEU A 119 -14.04 4.68 -5.51
C LEU A 119 -14.47 4.80 -6.99
N PHE A 120 -13.51 5.08 -7.88
CA PHE A 120 -13.77 5.18 -9.32
C PHE A 120 -14.29 3.85 -9.88
N GLU A 121 -13.65 2.72 -9.56
CA GLU A 121 -14.10 1.38 -9.97
C GLU A 121 -15.52 1.05 -9.46
N ARG A 122 -15.90 1.63 -8.33
CA ARG A 122 -17.23 1.45 -7.73
C ARG A 122 -18.29 2.37 -8.35
N GLY A 123 -17.87 3.36 -9.15
CA GLY A 123 -18.75 4.35 -9.76
C GLY A 123 -18.99 5.61 -8.91
N ASP A 124 -18.31 5.75 -7.78
CA ASP A 124 -18.42 6.91 -6.89
C ASP A 124 -17.50 8.06 -7.36
N TYR A 125 -17.72 8.55 -8.58
CA TYR A 125 -16.82 9.48 -9.27
C TYR A 125 -16.58 10.81 -8.53
N VAL A 126 -17.56 11.31 -7.80
CA VAL A 126 -17.41 12.55 -7.04
C VAL A 126 -16.42 12.35 -5.89
N ALA A 127 -16.60 11.28 -5.12
CA ALA A 127 -15.69 10.93 -4.03
C ALA A 127 -14.28 10.55 -4.55
N ALA A 128 -14.21 9.84 -5.67
CA ALA A 128 -12.94 9.54 -6.34
C ALA A 128 -12.18 10.81 -6.74
N SER A 129 -12.89 11.77 -7.37
CA SER A 129 -12.32 13.07 -7.75
C SER A 129 -11.80 13.84 -6.54
N THR A 130 -12.53 13.80 -5.42
CA THR A 130 -12.10 14.43 -4.16
C THR A 130 -10.82 13.77 -3.63
N ALA A 131 -10.75 12.43 -3.59
CA ALA A 131 -9.54 11.71 -3.15
C ALA A 131 -8.33 12.03 -4.04
N TYR A 132 -8.48 12.02 -5.37
CA TYR A 132 -7.41 12.39 -6.29
C TYR A 132 -6.94 13.83 -6.08
N ARG A 133 -7.86 14.78 -5.87
CA ARG A 133 -7.52 16.19 -5.60
C ARG A 133 -6.67 16.32 -4.34
N GLN A 134 -7.02 15.61 -3.27
CA GLN A 134 -6.20 15.60 -2.05
C GLN A 134 -4.82 14.99 -2.29
N GLY A 135 -4.74 13.91 -3.05
CA GLY A 135 -3.45 13.33 -3.46
C GLY A 135 -2.58 14.32 -4.27
N MET A 136 -3.18 15.05 -5.19
CA MET A 136 -2.45 16.07 -5.98
C MET A 136 -1.93 17.23 -5.12
N ARG A 137 -2.71 17.68 -4.12
CA ARG A 137 -2.27 18.70 -3.16
C ARG A 137 -1.07 18.22 -2.34
N LEU A 138 -1.14 17.00 -1.82
CA LEU A 138 -0.02 16.39 -1.08
C LEU A 138 1.22 16.24 -1.94
N ALA A 139 1.09 15.82 -3.20
CA ALA A 139 2.20 15.72 -4.14
C ALA A 139 2.83 17.09 -4.47
N ALA A 140 2.06 18.17 -4.40
CA ALA A 140 2.54 19.54 -4.54
C ALA A 140 3.17 20.13 -3.26
N GLY A 141 3.23 19.36 -2.18
CA GLY A 141 3.73 19.81 -0.87
C GLY A 141 2.75 20.66 -0.07
N GLU A 142 1.46 20.65 -0.47
CA GLU A 142 0.39 21.30 0.27
C GLU A 142 -0.17 20.37 1.36
N THR A 143 -0.92 20.94 2.28
CA THR A 143 -1.69 20.14 3.26
C THR A 143 -2.98 19.63 2.63
N ALA A 144 -3.30 18.36 2.91
CA ALA A 144 -4.59 17.79 2.54
C ALA A 144 -5.72 18.35 3.44
N ASP A 145 -6.93 18.38 2.90
CA ASP A 145 -8.12 18.59 3.70
C ASP A 145 -8.54 17.26 4.35
N GLN A 146 -8.41 17.19 5.66
CA GLN A 146 -8.69 15.98 6.41
C GLN A 146 -10.17 15.57 6.32
N ALA A 147 -11.10 16.54 6.30
CA ALA A 147 -12.53 16.27 6.17
C ALA A 147 -12.88 15.64 4.81
N ASP A 148 -12.23 16.06 3.74
CA ASP A 148 -12.38 15.47 2.40
C ASP A 148 -11.87 14.02 2.37
N ILE A 149 -10.75 13.73 3.04
CA ILE A 149 -10.19 12.37 3.14
C ILE A 149 -11.13 11.47 3.95
N GLU A 150 -11.57 11.93 5.11
CA GLU A 150 -12.50 11.18 5.96
C GLU A 150 -13.82 10.90 5.25
N HIS A 151 -14.36 11.88 4.53
CA HIS A 151 -15.58 11.69 3.73
C HIS A 151 -15.38 10.63 2.64
N ALA A 152 -14.27 10.66 1.90
CA ALA A 152 -13.95 9.64 0.90
C ALA A 152 -13.82 8.24 1.52
N LEU A 153 -13.21 8.14 2.70
CA LEU A 153 -13.07 6.87 3.43
C LEU A 153 -14.42 6.35 3.94
N LEU A 154 -15.32 7.21 4.40
CA LEU A 154 -16.69 6.83 4.80
C LEU A 154 -17.50 6.27 3.63
N ILE A 155 -17.34 6.84 2.44
CA ILE A 155 -17.97 6.31 1.23
C ILE A 155 -17.34 4.97 0.84
N LEU A 156 -16.00 4.85 0.93
CA LEU A 156 -15.28 3.62 0.60
C LEU A 156 -15.65 2.48 1.55
N ASN A 157 -15.76 2.76 2.84
CA ASN A 157 -16.05 1.81 3.91
C ASN A 157 -17.28 2.29 4.72
N PRO A 158 -18.50 2.16 4.17
CA PRO A 158 -19.68 2.59 4.91
C PRO A 158 -19.84 1.77 6.19
N PRO A 159 -20.25 2.38 7.31
CA PRO A 159 -20.54 1.66 8.52
C PRO A 159 -21.61 0.57 8.24
N PRO A 160 -21.58 -0.56 8.95
CA PRO A 160 -22.60 -1.60 8.80
C PRO A 160 -23.98 -0.97 9.01
N ALA A 161 -24.92 -1.33 8.12
CA ALA A 161 -26.29 -0.85 8.26
C ALA A 161 -26.80 -1.22 9.68
N ALA A 162 -27.36 -0.22 10.38
CA ALA A 162 -27.93 -0.48 11.69
C ALA A 162 -28.97 -1.61 11.57
N GLU A 163 -28.80 -2.68 12.33
CA GLU A 163 -29.80 -3.76 12.37
C GLU A 163 -31.17 -3.15 12.69
N PRO A 164 -32.22 -3.51 11.94
CA PRO A 164 -33.57 -3.02 12.27
C PRO A 164 -33.87 -3.45 13.71
N ALA A 165 -34.20 -2.48 14.54
CA ALA A 165 -34.59 -2.73 15.93
C ALA A 165 -35.65 -3.85 15.94
N THR A 166 -35.36 -4.99 16.55
CA THR A 166 -36.33 -6.07 16.74
C THR A 166 -37.50 -5.46 17.50
N PRO A 167 -38.74 -5.54 16.97
CA PRO A 167 -39.89 -5.04 17.72
C PRO A 167 -39.98 -5.83 19.01
N ASN A 168 -39.97 -5.11 20.14
CA ASN A 168 -40.14 -5.71 21.47
C ASN A 168 -41.48 -6.45 21.51
N PRO A 169 -41.53 -7.76 21.75
CA PRO A 169 -42.81 -8.44 21.89
C PRO A 169 -43.48 -7.97 23.20
N LEU A 170 -44.68 -7.39 23.05
CA LEU A 170 -45.60 -7.10 24.15
C LEU A 170 -46.08 -8.36 24.80
#